data_f2db72964618db7cf100fbdb8910b769
#
_entry.id   f2db72964618db7cf100fbdb8910b769
#
_cell.length_a   1.000
_cell.length_b   1.000
_cell.length_c   1.000
_cell.angle_alpha   90.00
_cell.angle_beta   90.00
_cell.angle_gamma   90.00
#
_symmetry.space_group_name_H-M   'P 1'
#
loop_
_entity.id
_entity.type
_entity.pdbx_description
1 polymer ?
#
loop_
_entity_poly.entity_id
_entity_poly.type
_entity_poly.pdbx_seq_one_letter_code
_entity_poly.pdbx_strand_id
1 'polypeptide(L)'
;MKTAIYPGSFDPITLGHLNIIKRAAVCFDKLIVCVMVNSEKVNRGLFTPEERVELIRRVVAKLPNVEADCSSTLIAEYARQKRACTLVKGLRAVSDFEQEVQMAMINSKINPDLDTVFFPSSEKYTYLSSSVAKELARYHANLDEFLPREIIDDVKNKLEIRSDECDGRQR
;
A
#
# COMPACT_ATOMS: atom_id res chain seq x y z
N MET A 1 5.81 22.38 -7.75
CA MET A 1 4.84 21.28 -7.47
C MET A 1 5.53 20.27 -6.56
N LYS A 2 5.01 20.09 -5.34
CA LYS A 2 5.56 19.15 -4.37
C LYS A 2 4.95 17.76 -4.61
N THR A 3 5.71 16.88 -5.25
CA THR A 3 5.32 15.50 -5.51
C THR A 3 5.85 14.59 -4.40
N ALA A 4 4.98 13.76 -3.84
CA ALA A 4 5.34 12.72 -2.88
C ALA A 4 4.95 11.34 -3.39
N ILE A 5 5.63 10.30 -2.87
CA ILE A 5 5.33 8.91 -3.17
C ILE A 5 5.01 8.20 -1.86
N TYR A 6 3.90 7.45 -1.84
CA TYR A 6 3.58 6.52 -0.77
C TYR A 6 3.80 5.09 -1.27
N PRO A 7 4.96 4.49 -0.97
CA PRO A 7 5.28 3.13 -1.40
C PRO A 7 4.72 2.09 -0.43
N GLY A 8 4.27 0.97 -0.97
CA GLY A 8 3.80 -0.15 -0.17
C GLY A 8 3.47 -1.38 -1.03
N SER A 9 3.11 -2.49 -0.38
CA SER A 9 2.64 -3.70 -1.08
C SER A 9 1.17 -3.61 -1.47
N PHE A 10 0.33 -2.98 -0.64
CA PHE A 10 -1.11 -2.78 -0.85
C PHE A 10 -1.85 -4.05 -1.32
N ASP A 11 -1.67 -5.16 -0.62
CA ASP A 11 -2.20 -6.48 -0.99
C ASP A 11 -3.21 -7.02 0.05
N PRO A 12 -4.43 -6.46 0.10
CA PRO A 12 -4.96 -5.28 -0.57
C PRO A 12 -4.69 -3.96 0.17
N ILE A 13 -5.08 -2.83 -0.44
CA ILE A 13 -5.19 -1.54 0.25
C ILE A 13 -6.21 -1.63 1.37
N THR A 14 -5.93 -1.02 2.53
CA THR A 14 -6.79 -1.02 3.72
C THR A 14 -7.27 0.38 4.07
N LEU A 15 -8.24 0.49 4.99
CA LEU A 15 -8.66 1.79 5.54
C LEU A 15 -7.53 2.53 6.25
N GLY A 16 -6.56 1.80 6.84
CA GLY A 16 -5.34 2.39 7.40
C GLY A 16 -4.49 3.07 6.33
N HIS A 17 -4.27 2.41 5.20
CA HIS A 17 -3.58 3.01 4.06
C HIS A 17 -4.34 4.23 3.52
N LEU A 18 -5.65 4.11 3.33
CA LEU A 18 -6.49 5.21 2.84
C LEU A 18 -6.47 6.42 3.78
N ASN A 19 -6.40 6.21 5.10
CA ASN A 19 -6.25 7.30 6.08
C ASN A 19 -4.96 8.08 5.86
N ILE A 20 -3.82 7.39 5.67
CA ILE A 20 -2.54 8.04 5.37
C ILE A 20 -2.60 8.77 4.02
N ILE A 21 -3.16 8.12 2.98
CA ILE A 21 -3.32 8.72 1.64
C ILE A 21 -4.10 10.04 1.72
N LYS A 22 -5.25 10.06 2.38
CA LYS A 22 -6.09 11.28 2.52
C LYS A 22 -5.34 12.40 3.23
N ARG A 23 -4.58 12.09 4.28
CA ARG A 23 -3.80 13.08 5.04
C ARG A 23 -2.61 13.59 4.23
N ALA A 24 -1.90 12.73 3.54
CA ALA A 24 -0.79 13.10 2.67
C ALA A 24 -1.27 13.93 1.45
N ALA A 25 -2.42 13.59 0.88
CA ALA A 25 -2.99 14.33 -0.25
C ALA A 25 -3.29 15.81 0.09
N VAL A 26 -3.52 16.15 1.35
CA VAL A 26 -3.67 17.56 1.79
C VAL A 26 -2.32 18.28 1.86
N CYS A 27 -1.23 17.57 2.10
CA CYS A 27 0.11 18.14 2.31
C CYS A 27 0.89 18.35 1.01
N PHE A 28 0.56 17.63 -0.07
CA PHE A 28 1.31 17.60 -1.32
C PHE A 28 0.44 17.96 -2.52
N ASP A 29 1.03 18.63 -3.50
CA ASP A 29 0.33 18.97 -4.75
C ASP A 29 -0.01 17.72 -5.57
N LYS A 30 0.84 16.68 -5.47
CA LYS A 30 0.66 15.39 -6.12
C LYS A 30 1.15 14.27 -5.19
N LEU A 31 0.33 13.21 -5.03
CA LEU A 31 0.70 11.99 -4.31
C LEU A 31 0.61 10.79 -5.26
N ILE A 32 1.68 10.02 -5.34
CA ILE A 32 1.73 8.76 -6.09
C ILE A 32 1.71 7.61 -5.09
N VAL A 33 0.64 6.82 -5.06
CA VAL A 33 0.56 5.57 -4.31
C VAL A 33 1.21 4.49 -5.17
N CYS A 34 2.41 4.04 -4.77
CA CYS A 34 3.21 3.15 -5.59
C CYS A 34 3.23 1.72 -5.03
N VAL A 35 2.68 0.78 -5.79
CA VAL A 35 2.80 -0.65 -5.50
C VAL A 35 4.24 -1.08 -5.77
N MET A 36 4.97 -1.43 -4.72
CA MET A 36 6.33 -1.94 -4.84
C MET A 36 6.31 -3.42 -5.15
N VAL A 37 6.88 -3.78 -6.30
CA VAL A 37 6.95 -5.18 -6.77
C VAL A 37 8.29 -5.77 -6.36
N ASN A 38 8.26 -6.74 -5.43
CA ASN A 38 9.44 -7.54 -5.16
C ASN A 38 9.45 -8.76 -6.10
N SER A 39 10.43 -8.81 -7.01
CA SER A 39 10.57 -9.88 -8.01
C SER A 39 10.60 -11.28 -7.41
N GLU A 40 11.14 -11.44 -6.21
CA GLU A 40 11.21 -12.73 -5.50
C GLU A 40 9.84 -13.16 -4.92
N LYS A 41 8.87 -12.25 -4.79
CA LYS A 41 7.56 -12.46 -4.15
C LYS A 41 6.37 -12.25 -5.09
N VAL A 42 6.58 -12.08 -6.39
CA VAL A 42 5.52 -11.74 -7.37
C VAL A 42 4.35 -12.72 -7.30
N ASN A 43 4.60 -14.00 -7.08
CA ASN A 43 3.56 -15.05 -7.06
C ASN A 43 2.99 -15.36 -5.66
N ARG A 44 3.38 -14.62 -4.60
CA ARG A 44 2.95 -14.88 -3.22
C ARG A 44 1.84 -13.94 -2.72
N GLY A 45 1.47 -12.93 -3.50
CA GLY A 45 0.41 -11.99 -3.15
C GLY A 45 -0.99 -12.56 -3.37
N LEU A 46 -2.03 -11.96 -2.77
CA LEU A 46 -3.43 -12.24 -3.10
C LEU A 46 -3.78 -11.72 -4.49
N PHE A 47 -3.35 -10.50 -4.79
CA PHE A 47 -3.55 -9.81 -6.06
C PHE A 47 -2.23 -9.63 -6.80
N THR A 48 -2.29 -9.60 -8.13
CA THR A 48 -1.16 -9.19 -8.96
C THR A 48 -0.85 -7.69 -8.75
N PRO A 49 0.36 -7.20 -9.10
CA PRO A 49 0.66 -5.78 -8.99
C PRO A 49 -0.34 -4.89 -9.75
N GLU A 50 -0.77 -5.31 -10.94
CA GLU A 50 -1.71 -4.59 -11.80
C GLU A 50 -3.11 -4.54 -11.15
N GLU A 51 -3.57 -5.66 -10.60
CA GLU A 51 -4.83 -5.72 -9.85
C GLU A 51 -4.80 -4.78 -8.64
N ARG A 52 -3.68 -4.73 -7.89
CA ARG A 52 -3.53 -3.82 -6.74
C ARG A 52 -3.59 -2.36 -7.16
N VAL A 53 -2.94 -2.00 -8.27
CA VAL A 53 -3.01 -0.64 -8.83
C VAL A 53 -4.45 -0.28 -9.17
N GLU A 54 -5.20 -1.20 -9.79
CA GLU A 54 -6.60 -0.96 -10.14
C GLU A 54 -7.50 -0.81 -8.91
N LEU A 55 -7.30 -1.66 -7.89
CA LEU A 55 -8.00 -1.52 -6.61
C LEU A 55 -7.72 -0.14 -5.96
N ILE A 56 -6.46 0.30 -5.97
CA ILE A 56 -6.08 1.62 -5.45
C ILE A 56 -6.76 2.73 -6.24
N ARG A 57 -6.76 2.68 -7.58
CA ARG A 57 -7.40 3.69 -8.44
C ARG A 57 -8.88 3.89 -8.10
N ARG A 58 -9.62 2.79 -7.91
CA ARG A 58 -11.03 2.86 -7.52
C ARG A 58 -11.22 3.52 -6.15
N VAL A 59 -10.38 3.14 -5.18
CA VAL A 59 -10.45 3.67 -3.81
C VAL A 59 -10.12 5.15 -3.73
N VAL A 60 -9.17 5.64 -4.54
CA VAL A 60 -8.72 7.05 -4.52
C VAL A 60 -9.41 7.91 -5.58
N ALA A 61 -10.39 7.42 -6.33
CA ALA A 61 -11.03 8.10 -7.45
C ALA A 61 -11.57 9.51 -7.12
N LYS A 62 -11.89 9.77 -5.84
CA LYS A 62 -12.37 11.07 -5.36
C LYS A 62 -11.25 12.02 -4.92
N LEU A 63 -9.99 11.63 -5.03
CA LEU A 63 -8.82 12.42 -4.67
C LEU A 63 -8.08 12.86 -5.94
N PRO A 64 -8.33 14.08 -6.45
CA PRO A 64 -7.89 14.50 -7.80
C PRO A 64 -6.38 14.61 -7.95
N ASN A 65 -5.64 14.75 -6.85
CA ASN A 65 -4.18 14.86 -6.82
C ASN A 65 -3.49 13.53 -6.42
N VAL A 66 -4.22 12.40 -6.40
CA VAL A 66 -3.67 11.09 -6.05
C VAL A 66 -3.69 10.18 -7.26
N GLU A 67 -2.53 9.61 -7.59
CA GLU A 67 -2.37 8.64 -8.67
C GLU A 67 -1.91 7.28 -8.10
N ALA A 68 -2.24 6.20 -8.79
CA ALA A 68 -1.75 4.85 -8.47
C ALA A 68 -0.82 4.36 -9.59
N ASP A 69 0.32 3.83 -9.20
CA ASP A 69 1.34 3.29 -10.10
C ASP A 69 2.01 2.05 -9.48
N CYS A 70 2.84 1.34 -10.22
CA CYS A 70 3.66 0.25 -9.70
C CYS A 70 5.11 0.38 -10.18
N SER A 71 6.03 -0.17 -9.39
CA SER A 71 7.46 -0.18 -9.74
C SER A 71 8.15 -1.42 -9.16
N SER A 72 9.08 -1.98 -9.95
CA SER A 72 10.00 -3.04 -9.54
C SER A 72 11.42 -2.54 -9.28
N THR A 73 11.66 -1.22 -9.42
CA THR A 73 12.97 -0.60 -9.17
C THR A 73 13.12 -0.17 -7.71
N LEU A 74 14.34 0.20 -7.30
CA LEU A 74 14.55 0.80 -5.99
C LEU A 74 13.72 2.08 -5.86
N ILE A 75 13.07 2.26 -4.71
CA ILE A 75 12.17 3.40 -4.50
C ILE A 75 12.88 4.75 -4.66
N ALA A 76 14.14 4.85 -4.28
CA ALA A 76 14.95 6.06 -4.44
C ALA A 76 15.16 6.41 -5.94
N GLU A 77 15.35 5.41 -6.81
CA GLU A 77 15.48 5.61 -8.26
C GLU A 77 14.12 5.94 -8.89
N TYR A 78 13.07 5.25 -8.49
CA TYR A 78 11.72 5.56 -8.92
C TYR A 78 11.32 7.01 -8.56
N ALA A 79 11.67 7.47 -7.35
CA ALA A 79 11.45 8.85 -6.92
C ALA A 79 12.17 9.85 -7.82
N ARG A 80 13.41 9.57 -8.22
CA ARG A 80 14.17 10.41 -9.16
C ARG A 80 13.48 10.49 -10.53
N GLN A 81 13.01 9.35 -11.07
CA GLN A 81 12.28 9.31 -12.34
C GLN A 81 10.99 10.13 -12.30
N LYS A 82 10.26 10.09 -11.16
CA LYS A 82 9.01 10.84 -10.97
C LYS A 82 9.24 12.28 -10.50
N ARG A 83 10.48 12.71 -10.31
CA ARG A 83 10.85 14.02 -9.75
C ARG A 83 10.16 14.28 -8.40
N ALA A 84 10.04 13.24 -7.59
CA ALA A 84 9.50 13.31 -6.25
C ALA A 84 10.63 13.52 -5.25
N CYS A 85 10.45 14.46 -4.33
CA CYS A 85 11.42 14.77 -3.27
C CYS A 85 11.04 14.18 -1.91
N THR A 86 9.89 13.52 -1.81
CA THR A 86 9.38 13.06 -0.52
C THR A 86 8.79 11.66 -0.62
N LEU A 87 9.19 10.78 0.30
CA LEU A 87 8.49 9.53 0.58
C LEU A 87 7.53 9.74 1.75
N VAL A 88 6.34 9.20 1.62
CA VAL A 88 5.34 9.13 2.69
C VAL A 88 5.38 7.73 3.30
N LYS A 89 5.43 7.64 4.61
CA LYS A 89 5.38 6.37 5.35
C LYS A 89 4.40 6.46 6.51
N GLY A 90 3.60 5.43 6.70
CA GLY A 90 2.75 5.27 7.87
C GLY A 90 3.50 4.56 8.99
N LEU A 91 3.39 5.04 10.22
CA LEU A 91 3.95 4.38 11.42
C LEU A 91 2.80 3.91 12.31
N ARG A 92 2.79 2.63 12.68
CA ARG A 92 1.78 2.02 13.53
C ARG A 92 2.28 1.72 14.94
N ALA A 93 3.52 1.26 15.06
CA ALA A 93 4.15 0.87 16.32
C ALA A 93 5.60 1.32 16.39
N VAL A 94 6.17 1.29 17.59
CA VAL A 94 7.58 1.62 17.82
C VAL A 94 8.51 0.67 17.04
N SER A 95 8.12 -0.60 16.90
CA SER A 95 8.89 -1.58 16.12
C SER A 95 8.97 -1.25 14.62
N ASP A 96 7.95 -0.59 14.06
CA ASP A 96 7.99 -0.15 12.66
C ASP A 96 8.99 1.01 12.48
N PHE A 97 9.13 1.85 13.51
CA PHE A 97 9.93 3.08 13.45
C PHE A 97 11.41 2.82 13.14
N GLU A 98 12.05 1.88 13.81
CA GLU A 98 13.47 1.60 13.61
C GLU A 98 13.78 1.17 12.18
N GLN A 99 12.98 0.25 11.63
CA GLN A 99 13.14 -0.23 10.26
C GLN A 99 12.86 0.88 9.23
N GLU A 100 11.81 1.65 9.43
CA GLU A 100 11.43 2.72 8.49
C GLU A 100 12.43 3.87 8.51
N VAL A 101 13.01 4.23 9.66
CA VAL A 101 14.08 5.24 9.77
C VAL A 101 15.36 4.73 9.10
N GLN A 102 15.72 3.48 9.31
CA GLN A 102 16.88 2.89 8.63
C GLN A 102 16.72 2.93 7.12
N MET A 103 15.54 2.56 6.61
CA MET A 103 15.26 2.64 5.18
C MET A 103 15.24 4.07 4.65
N ALA A 104 14.75 5.04 5.43
CA ALA A 104 14.79 6.45 5.07
C ALA A 104 16.24 6.94 4.88
N MET A 105 17.14 6.58 5.82
CA MET A 105 18.56 6.92 5.72
C MET A 105 19.22 6.30 4.48
N ILE A 106 18.91 5.04 4.16
CA ILE A 106 19.43 4.36 2.97
C ILE A 106 18.93 5.06 1.70
N ASN A 107 17.63 5.38 1.63
CA ASN A 107 17.03 6.04 0.48
C ASN A 107 17.65 7.43 0.25
N SER A 108 17.85 8.23 1.30
CA SER A 108 18.51 9.54 1.20
C SER A 108 19.98 9.43 0.78
N LYS A 109 20.67 8.34 1.14
CA LYS A 109 22.03 8.08 0.68
C LYS A 109 22.10 7.76 -0.82
N ILE A 110 21.09 7.04 -1.35
CA ILE A 110 20.98 6.69 -2.79
C ILE A 110 20.53 7.90 -3.60
N ASN A 111 19.59 8.67 -3.07
CA ASN A 111 19.03 9.87 -3.69
C ASN A 111 19.02 11.02 -2.67
N PRO A 112 20.05 11.89 -2.67
CA PRO A 112 20.19 12.97 -1.68
C PRO A 112 19.06 14.01 -1.70
N ASP A 113 18.31 14.11 -2.81
CA ASP A 113 17.17 15.01 -2.94
C ASP A 113 15.86 14.41 -2.37
N LEU A 114 15.92 13.17 -1.86
CA LEU A 114 14.76 12.43 -1.37
C LEU A 114 14.76 12.38 0.16
N ASP A 115 13.72 12.91 0.77
CA ASP A 115 13.49 12.81 2.21
C ASP A 115 12.24 11.97 2.52
N THR A 116 12.07 11.57 3.78
CA THR A 116 10.94 10.75 4.22
C THR A 116 10.13 11.44 5.30
N VAL A 117 8.82 11.52 5.10
CA VAL A 117 7.86 12.04 6.08
C VAL A 117 7.05 10.88 6.65
N PHE A 118 7.01 10.81 7.98
CA PHE A 118 6.27 9.80 8.71
C PHE A 118 4.92 10.32 9.19
N PHE A 119 3.85 9.59 8.86
CA PHE A 119 2.51 9.85 9.37
C PHE A 119 2.17 8.80 10.44
N PRO A 120 1.97 9.20 11.71
CA PRO A 120 1.47 8.27 12.71
C PRO A 120 0.09 7.75 12.30
N SER A 121 -0.12 6.45 12.40
CA SER A 121 -1.44 5.84 12.19
C SER A 121 -2.44 6.41 13.19
N SER A 122 -3.67 6.63 12.73
CA SER A 122 -4.75 6.93 13.66
C SER A 122 -4.99 5.72 14.57
N GLU A 123 -5.34 5.96 15.82
CA GLU A 123 -5.58 4.93 16.84
C GLU A 123 -6.48 3.80 16.31
N LYS A 124 -7.55 4.17 15.62
CA LYS A 124 -8.50 3.24 14.98
C LYS A 124 -7.85 2.23 14.04
N TYR A 125 -6.70 2.54 13.44
CA TYR A 125 -6.06 1.70 12.41
C TYR A 125 -4.69 1.16 12.81
N THR A 126 -4.27 1.33 14.05
CA THR A 126 -2.94 0.92 14.54
C THR A 126 -2.71 -0.59 14.38
N TYR A 127 -3.73 -1.39 14.60
CA TYR A 127 -3.68 -2.86 14.47
C TYR A 127 -3.96 -3.37 13.05
N LEU A 128 -4.35 -2.48 12.13
CA LEU A 128 -4.79 -2.88 10.80
C LEU A 128 -3.62 -3.07 9.84
N SER A 129 -3.56 -4.25 9.22
CA SER A 129 -2.64 -4.56 8.12
C SER A 129 -3.36 -5.32 7.00
N SER A 130 -2.75 -5.39 5.82
CA SER A 130 -3.28 -6.21 4.72
C SER A 130 -3.35 -7.70 5.09
N SER A 131 -2.42 -8.19 5.92
CA SER A 131 -2.44 -9.58 6.40
C SER A 131 -3.63 -9.85 7.30
N VAL A 132 -3.90 -8.96 8.27
CA VAL A 132 -5.09 -9.04 9.15
C VAL A 132 -6.37 -8.98 8.32
N ALA A 133 -6.48 -8.07 7.36
CA ALA A 133 -7.66 -7.97 6.51
C ALA A 133 -7.91 -9.24 5.68
N LYS A 134 -6.84 -9.86 5.14
CA LYS A 134 -6.93 -11.15 4.42
C LYS A 134 -7.34 -12.30 5.35
N GLU A 135 -6.83 -12.32 6.56
CA GLU A 135 -7.18 -13.34 7.54
C GLU A 135 -8.66 -13.25 7.91
N LEU A 136 -9.14 -12.06 8.26
CA LEU A 136 -10.55 -11.83 8.54
C LEU A 136 -11.47 -12.20 7.38
N ALA A 137 -11.05 -11.91 6.15
CA ALA A 137 -11.81 -12.26 4.95
C ALA A 137 -11.92 -13.80 4.77
N ARG A 138 -10.85 -14.57 5.07
CA ARG A 138 -10.89 -16.04 5.05
C ARG A 138 -11.87 -16.64 6.06
N TYR A 139 -12.08 -15.96 7.18
CA TYR A 139 -13.05 -16.36 8.21
C TYR A 139 -14.44 -15.75 7.98
N HIS A 140 -14.71 -15.15 6.79
CA HIS A 140 -15.98 -14.53 6.43
C HIS A 140 -16.45 -13.45 7.42
N ALA A 141 -15.51 -12.77 8.09
CA ALA A 141 -15.83 -11.67 8.99
C ALA A 141 -16.36 -10.45 8.22
N ASN A 142 -17.05 -9.54 8.91
CA ASN A 142 -17.40 -8.24 8.35
C ASN A 142 -16.14 -7.41 8.10
N LEU A 143 -15.97 -6.90 6.89
CA LEU A 143 -14.77 -6.17 6.45
C LEU A 143 -14.97 -4.65 6.38
N ASP A 144 -16.16 -4.13 6.71
CA ASP A 144 -16.49 -2.70 6.56
C ASP A 144 -15.59 -1.76 7.38
N GLU A 145 -15.03 -2.24 8.49
CA GLU A 145 -14.11 -1.47 9.31
C GLU A 145 -12.62 -1.64 8.95
N PHE A 146 -12.31 -2.51 8.00
CA PHE A 146 -10.94 -2.88 7.63
C PHE A 146 -10.59 -2.49 6.21
N LEU A 147 -11.52 -2.63 5.28
CA LEU A 147 -11.33 -2.40 3.85
C LEU A 147 -12.24 -1.28 3.32
N PRO A 148 -11.77 -0.52 2.32
CA PRO A 148 -12.65 0.35 1.53
C PRO A 148 -13.75 -0.47 0.88
N ARG A 149 -14.99 0.05 0.90
CA ARG A 149 -16.18 -0.66 0.38
C ARG A 149 -16.05 -1.02 -1.08
N GLU A 150 -15.34 -0.19 -1.84
CA GLU A 150 -15.10 -0.33 -3.28
C GLU A 150 -14.38 -1.63 -3.67
N ILE A 151 -13.75 -2.33 -2.70
CA ILE A 151 -12.91 -3.50 -2.97
C ILE A 151 -13.25 -4.74 -2.13
N ILE A 152 -14.26 -4.67 -1.25
CA ILE A 152 -14.61 -5.78 -0.35
C ILE A 152 -14.97 -7.04 -1.14
N ASP A 153 -15.80 -6.90 -2.17
CA ASP A 153 -16.24 -8.03 -2.99
C ASP A 153 -15.09 -8.64 -3.80
N ASP A 154 -14.18 -7.81 -4.31
CA ASP A 154 -12.97 -8.30 -4.99
C ASP A 154 -12.12 -9.18 -4.07
N VAL A 155 -11.96 -8.78 -2.80
CA VAL A 155 -11.17 -9.54 -1.82
C VAL A 155 -11.84 -10.87 -1.50
N LYS A 156 -13.15 -10.89 -1.29
CA LYS A 156 -13.92 -12.12 -1.03
C LYS A 156 -13.84 -13.09 -2.20
N ASN A 157 -14.18 -12.62 -3.40
CA ASN A 157 -14.16 -13.43 -4.62
C ASN A 157 -12.76 -14.01 -4.91
N LYS A 158 -11.71 -13.20 -4.71
CA LYS A 158 -10.33 -13.66 -4.94
C LYS A 158 -9.88 -14.76 -3.99
N LEU A 159 -10.38 -14.75 -2.76
CA LEU A 159 -10.09 -15.78 -1.76
C LEU A 159 -10.88 -17.06 -2.02
N GLU A 160 -12.14 -16.97 -2.47
CA GLU A 160 -12.97 -18.13 -2.84
C GLU A 160 -12.34 -18.88 -4.03
N ILE A 161 -11.97 -18.19 -5.10
CA ILE A 161 -11.29 -18.80 -6.26
C ILE A 161 -10.04 -19.56 -5.84
N ARG A 162 -9.23 -19.02 -4.92
CA ARG A 162 -8.02 -19.70 -4.43
C ARG A 162 -8.28 -20.91 -3.57
N SER A 163 -9.37 -20.93 -2.80
CA SER A 163 -9.76 -22.13 -2.02
C SER A 163 -10.11 -23.28 -2.96
N ASP A 164 -10.88 -23.02 -4.01
CA ASP A 164 -11.29 -24.04 -5.00
C ASP A 164 -10.09 -24.59 -5.79
N GLU A 165 -9.10 -23.76 -6.12
CA GLU A 165 -7.87 -24.19 -6.79
C GLU A 165 -6.99 -25.09 -5.89
N CYS A 166 -7.03 -24.90 -4.57
CA CYS A 166 -6.29 -25.74 -3.62
C CYS A 166 -6.97 -27.11 -3.43
N ASP A 167 -8.29 -27.14 -3.34
CA ASP A 167 -9.06 -28.38 -3.20
C ASP A 167 -9.03 -29.26 -4.47
N GLY A 168 -8.97 -28.63 -5.65
CA GLY A 168 -8.87 -29.33 -6.93
C GLY A 168 -7.52 -30.04 -7.20
N ARG A 169 -6.45 -29.75 -6.43
CA ARG A 169 -5.12 -30.41 -6.57
C ARG A 169 -4.92 -31.62 -5.67
N GLN A 170 -5.90 -31.95 -4.81
CA GLN A 170 -5.85 -33.10 -3.92
C GLN A 170 -6.73 -34.28 -4.38
N ARG A 171 -7.18 -34.28 -5.64
CA ARG A 171 -7.94 -35.39 -6.23
C ARG A 171 -7.18 -36.04 -7.36
#